data_6f89324606fbe4a4dbf166036aa78ab8
#
_entry.id   6f89324606fbe4a4dbf166036aa78ab8
#
_cell.length_a   1.000
_cell.length_b   1.000
_cell.length_c   1.000
_cell.angle_alpha   90.00
_cell.angle_beta   90.00
_cell.angle_gamma   90.00
#
_symmetry.space_group_name_H-M   'P 1'
#
loop_
_entity.id
_entity.type
_entity.pdbx_description
1 polymer ?
#
loop_
_entity_poly.entity_id
_entity_poly.type
_entity_poly.pdbx_seq_one_letter_code
_entity_poly.pdbx_strand_id
1 'polypeptide(L)'
;MQSMLSRCEFRHTRSGTMGALWLALGMTLSGPALAVASPAPPVTTSANGAPTASVAASAPSAAQIQQWAYSAQDISLPAVERADALRQLAAYPNQNSLVAVARTLRDESALVREAAVVAADPYQFAHRWRLLSPLLADSSAEVRRAATLNLARDYGAMNEGQLSAIGQPLAEVSEYLARQKDPAQQLLQADLYRWTRQWDKAQASYEQLLTNQPDNPLIWLGLSDNLRAQQRDAEALALLNKGILVLPQNANLHYAKALTQVRLDQKSEAAVTMAQAAELAGNNSYFWYLNGVLQEPLDLEKAIGSFELAYRISGAPEQLYAVCDIYLRHDNPKSNACMSELGKIAPPEVLAELNSKRASKTSTPPVSAGQ
;
A
#
# COMPACT_ATOMS: atom_id res chain seq x y z
N MET A 1 23.22 10.39 -5.03
CA MET A 1 21.97 10.61 -4.30
C MET A 1 20.89 11.28 -5.16
N GLN A 2 21.18 12.30 -5.96
CA GLN A 2 20.23 12.83 -6.95
C GLN A 2 19.78 11.81 -8.02
N SER A 3 20.58 10.80 -8.33
CA SER A 3 20.24 9.79 -9.36
C SER A 3 19.19 8.75 -8.92
N MET A 4 18.91 8.60 -7.64
CA MET A 4 17.87 7.67 -7.16
C MET A 4 16.47 8.32 -7.07
N LEU A 5 16.39 9.62 -6.87
CA LEU A 5 15.13 10.34 -6.78
C LEU A 5 14.64 10.90 -8.14
N SER A 6 15.53 11.06 -9.13
CA SER A 6 15.18 11.64 -10.45
C SER A 6 14.83 10.59 -11.54
N ARG A 7 14.84 9.28 -11.24
CA ARG A 7 14.46 8.23 -12.20
C ARG A 7 12.97 7.88 -12.22
N CYS A 8 12.11 8.73 -11.71
CA CYS A 8 10.65 8.65 -11.87
C CYS A 8 10.13 9.35 -13.12
N GLU A 9 10.96 9.62 -14.15
CA GLU A 9 10.48 10.08 -15.43
C GLU A 9 10.52 8.97 -16.48
N PHE A 10 9.36 8.70 -17.05
CA PHE A 10 9.04 7.76 -18.09
C PHE A 10 9.95 7.87 -19.32
N ARG A 11 10.55 6.74 -19.76
CA ARG A 11 10.81 6.47 -21.17
C ARG A 11 10.44 5.05 -21.54
N HIS A 12 9.42 4.93 -22.36
CA HIS A 12 9.13 3.74 -23.15
C HIS A 12 10.26 3.50 -24.17
N THR A 13 10.92 2.36 -24.11
CA THR A 13 11.47 1.70 -25.31
C THR A 13 11.37 0.18 -25.16
N ARG A 14 11.04 -0.43 -26.28
CA ARG A 14 10.76 -1.84 -26.52
C ARG A 14 11.99 -2.74 -26.40
N SER A 15 11.69 -3.97 -26.10
CA SER A 15 12.24 -5.28 -26.51
C SER A 15 13.08 -6.03 -25.48
N GLY A 16 12.56 -7.19 -25.14
CA GLY A 16 13.24 -8.50 -25.20
C GLY A 16 14.06 -8.92 -23.99
N THR A 17 13.54 -9.91 -23.41
CA THR A 17 14.11 -11.10 -22.74
C THR A 17 13.77 -11.24 -21.27
N MET A 18 13.23 -12.40 -20.96
CA MET A 18 12.94 -12.93 -19.63
C MET A 18 14.21 -12.94 -18.77
N GLY A 19 14.07 -12.42 -17.52
CA GLY A 19 15.08 -12.65 -16.51
C GLY A 19 15.49 -11.41 -15.76
N ALA A 20 14.58 -10.76 -15.02
CA ALA A 20 14.92 -9.83 -13.93
C ALA A 20 13.63 -9.34 -13.23
N LEU A 21 12.95 -10.23 -12.49
CA LEU A 21 11.66 -9.89 -11.86
C LEU A 21 11.80 -9.61 -10.36
N TRP A 22 12.94 -9.08 -9.91
CA TRP A 22 13.16 -8.82 -8.47
C TRP A 22 13.56 -7.39 -8.12
N LEU A 23 13.71 -6.48 -9.07
CA LEU A 23 14.17 -5.11 -8.76
C LEU A 23 13.50 -4.04 -9.62
N ALA A 24 12.18 -4.12 -9.76
CA ALA A 24 11.40 -2.94 -10.06
C ALA A 24 10.51 -2.67 -8.86
N LEU A 25 11.12 -2.18 -7.75
CA LEU A 25 10.40 -1.29 -6.84
C LEU A 25 10.21 0.03 -7.60
N GLY A 26 9.41 -0.02 -8.66
CA GLY A 26 8.76 1.15 -9.21
C GLY A 26 7.86 1.66 -8.09
N MET A 27 8.32 2.65 -7.34
CA MET A 27 7.45 3.49 -6.54
C MET A 27 6.52 4.23 -7.50
N THR A 28 5.47 3.55 -7.96
CA THR A 28 4.24 4.25 -8.24
C THR A 28 3.78 4.75 -6.89
N LEU A 29 3.70 6.07 -6.73
CA LEU A 29 3.08 6.74 -5.59
C LEU A 29 1.55 6.52 -5.62
N SER A 30 1.14 5.28 -5.76
CA SER A 30 -0.16 4.78 -5.34
C SER A 30 0.06 4.36 -3.90
N GLY A 31 -0.33 5.21 -2.97
CA GLY A 31 -0.33 4.87 -1.56
C GLY A 31 -1.02 3.52 -1.38
N PRO A 32 -0.61 2.71 -0.39
CA PRO A 32 -1.30 1.47 -0.10
C PRO A 32 -2.78 1.79 0.07
N ALA A 33 -3.64 1.10 -0.66
CA ALA A 33 -5.06 1.10 -0.39
C ALA A 33 -5.20 0.67 1.07
N LEU A 34 -5.58 1.60 1.94
CA LEU A 34 -5.92 1.28 3.31
C LEU A 34 -7.06 0.28 3.21
N ALA A 35 -6.79 -0.97 3.56
CA ALA A 35 -7.84 -1.94 3.78
C ALA A 35 -8.81 -1.29 4.78
N VAL A 36 -10.06 -1.12 4.37
CA VAL A 36 -11.13 -0.67 5.25
C VAL A 36 -11.25 -1.77 6.31
N ALA A 37 -10.70 -1.51 7.48
CA ALA A 37 -10.87 -2.38 8.62
C ALA A 37 -12.37 -2.38 8.95
N SER A 38 -13.01 -3.54 8.84
CA SER A 38 -14.35 -3.76 9.36
C SER A 38 -14.41 -3.30 10.82
N PRO A 39 -15.50 -2.66 11.26
CA PRO A 39 -15.62 -2.22 12.63
C PRO A 39 -15.54 -3.42 13.57
N ALA A 40 -14.65 -3.33 14.57
CA ALA A 40 -14.57 -4.28 15.65
C ALA A 40 -15.91 -4.31 16.41
N PRO A 41 -16.35 -5.48 16.90
CA PRO A 41 -17.56 -5.57 17.71
C PRO A 41 -17.41 -4.74 19.00
N PRO A 42 -18.52 -4.23 19.56
CA PRO A 42 -18.48 -3.37 20.73
C PRO A 42 -17.88 -4.11 21.94
N VAL A 43 -16.87 -3.48 22.55
CA VAL A 43 -16.27 -3.96 23.79
C VAL A 43 -17.25 -3.69 24.93
N THR A 44 -17.86 -4.73 25.46
CA THR A 44 -18.57 -4.66 26.74
C THR A 44 -17.54 -4.56 27.87
N THR A 45 -17.47 -3.41 28.52
CA THR A 45 -16.70 -3.23 29.76
C THR A 45 -17.35 -4.02 30.90
N SER A 46 -16.74 -5.14 31.27
CA SER A 46 -16.98 -5.77 32.56
C SER A 46 -15.83 -5.38 33.50
N ALA A 47 -16.17 -4.75 34.61
CA ALA A 47 -15.23 -4.39 35.65
C ALA A 47 -14.75 -5.63 36.39
N ASN A 48 -13.45 -5.66 36.73
CA ASN A 48 -12.70 -6.63 37.54
C ASN A 48 -12.16 -7.86 36.80
N GLY A 49 -10.89 -7.77 36.45
CA GLY A 49 -10.05 -8.89 36.00
C GLY A 49 -8.69 -8.38 35.54
N ALA A 50 -7.61 -8.94 36.09
CA ALA A 50 -6.23 -8.63 35.70
C ALA A 50 -6.04 -8.70 34.17
N PRO A 51 -5.07 -7.94 33.58
CA PRO A 51 -4.88 -7.93 32.13
C PRO A 51 -4.44 -9.31 31.66
N THR A 52 -5.36 -10.07 31.10
CA THR A 52 -5.01 -11.23 30.31
C THR A 52 -4.31 -10.73 29.05
N ALA A 53 -3.08 -11.19 28.82
CA ALA A 53 -2.34 -10.93 27.61
C ALA A 53 -3.23 -11.24 26.40
N SER A 54 -3.53 -10.22 25.59
CA SER A 54 -4.18 -10.38 24.30
C SER A 54 -3.30 -11.32 23.47
N VAL A 55 -3.76 -12.53 23.23
CA VAL A 55 -3.12 -13.44 22.29
C VAL A 55 -3.23 -12.76 20.93
N ALA A 56 -2.13 -12.16 20.45
CA ALA A 56 -2.03 -11.68 19.09
C ALA A 56 -2.39 -12.87 18.19
N ALA A 57 -3.47 -12.72 17.41
CA ALA A 57 -3.88 -13.76 16.48
C ALA A 57 -2.70 -14.03 15.54
N SER A 58 -2.16 -15.24 15.58
CA SER A 58 -1.05 -15.63 14.72
C SER A 58 -1.48 -15.52 13.27
N ALA A 59 -0.58 -15.04 12.40
CA ALA A 59 -0.83 -15.01 10.96
C ALA A 59 -1.26 -16.40 10.47
N PRO A 60 -2.21 -16.51 9.52
CA PRO A 60 -2.70 -17.78 9.03
C PRO A 60 -1.58 -18.60 8.41
N SER A 61 -1.59 -19.89 8.61
CA SER A 61 -0.64 -20.79 7.96
C SER A 61 -0.89 -20.89 6.46
N ALA A 62 0.13 -21.30 5.69
CA ALA A 62 -0.04 -21.58 4.26
C ALA A 62 -1.17 -22.59 3.98
N ALA A 63 -1.34 -23.59 4.86
CA ALA A 63 -2.44 -24.54 4.78
C ALA A 63 -3.82 -23.87 4.97
N GLN A 64 -3.91 -22.91 5.88
CA GLN A 64 -5.16 -22.15 6.10
C GLN A 64 -5.50 -21.28 4.88
N ILE A 65 -4.53 -20.60 4.27
CA ILE A 65 -4.73 -19.80 3.07
C ILE A 65 -5.18 -20.70 1.90
N GLN A 66 -4.56 -21.87 1.77
CA GLN A 66 -4.95 -22.87 0.78
C GLN A 66 -6.37 -23.39 1.01
N GLN A 67 -6.76 -23.62 2.26
CA GLN A 67 -8.13 -24.02 2.62
C GLN A 67 -9.14 -22.96 2.19
N TRP A 68 -8.90 -21.68 2.43
CA TRP A 68 -9.78 -20.61 1.95
C TRP A 68 -9.89 -20.59 0.42
N ALA A 69 -8.79 -20.85 -0.30
CA ALA A 69 -8.83 -20.93 -1.76
C ALA A 69 -9.68 -22.09 -2.27
N TYR A 70 -9.70 -23.23 -1.56
CA TYR A 70 -10.60 -24.34 -1.87
C TYR A 70 -12.04 -24.03 -1.51
N SER A 71 -12.30 -23.55 -0.29
CA SER A 71 -13.65 -23.19 0.16
C SER A 71 -14.33 -22.17 -0.74
N ALA A 72 -13.57 -21.16 -1.22
CA ALA A 72 -14.09 -20.16 -2.15
C ALA A 72 -14.63 -20.78 -3.46
N GLN A 73 -14.08 -21.90 -3.89
CA GLN A 73 -14.41 -22.55 -5.17
C GLN A 73 -15.36 -23.74 -5.01
N ASP A 74 -15.66 -24.15 -3.78
CA ASP A 74 -16.51 -25.32 -3.51
C ASP A 74 -17.99 -24.93 -3.64
N ILE A 75 -18.60 -25.29 -4.76
CA ILE A 75 -20.02 -25.00 -5.05
C ILE A 75 -21.01 -25.73 -4.13
N SER A 76 -20.55 -26.74 -3.38
CA SER A 76 -21.38 -27.40 -2.36
C SER A 76 -21.57 -26.56 -1.09
N LEU A 77 -20.69 -25.57 -0.87
CA LEU A 77 -20.79 -24.65 0.27
C LEU A 77 -21.77 -23.50 -0.04
N PRO A 78 -22.43 -22.97 0.99
CA PRO A 78 -23.25 -21.76 0.87
C PRO A 78 -22.49 -20.59 0.27
N ALA A 79 -23.17 -19.77 -0.53
CA ALA A 79 -22.55 -18.59 -1.17
C ALA A 79 -21.91 -17.62 -0.16
N VAL A 80 -22.47 -17.52 1.06
CA VAL A 80 -21.91 -16.67 2.14
C VAL A 80 -20.56 -17.18 2.58
N GLU A 81 -20.38 -18.48 2.81
CA GLU A 81 -19.13 -19.08 3.23
C GLU A 81 -18.05 -18.95 2.15
N ARG A 82 -18.42 -19.12 0.88
CA ARG A 82 -17.52 -18.93 -0.25
C ARG A 82 -17.06 -17.47 -0.39
N ALA A 83 -17.99 -16.52 -0.21
CA ALA A 83 -17.70 -15.10 -0.21
C ALA A 83 -16.77 -14.69 0.96
N ASP A 84 -16.99 -15.24 2.14
CA ASP A 84 -16.14 -14.98 3.31
C ASP A 84 -14.72 -15.51 3.11
N ALA A 85 -14.58 -16.71 2.53
CA ALA A 85 -13.29 -17.26 2.16
C ALA A 85 -12.53 -16.33 1.16
N LEU A 86 -13.21 -15.75 0.18
CA LEU A 86 -12.63 -14.76 -0.74
C LEU A 86 -12.18 -13.49 -0.03
N ARG A 87 -12.98 -12.96 0.90
CA ARG A 87 -12.61 -11.78 1.69
C ARG A 87 -11.35 -12.04 2.53
N GLN A 88 -11.19 -13.26 3.08
CA GLN A 88 -9.96 -13.65 3.78
C GLN A 88 -8.75 -13.67 2.82
N LEU A 89 -8.92 -14.18 1.61
CA LEU A 89 -7.85 -14.25 0.60
C LEU A 89 -7.35 -12.88 0.16
N ALA A 90 -8.14 -11.82 0.26
CA ALA A 90 -7.74 -10.46 -0.10
C ALA A 90 -6.46 -9.99 0.62
N ALA A 91 -6.23 -10.43 1.85
CA ALA A 91 -5.04 -10.09 2.63
C ALA A 91 -3.81 -10.97 2.32
N TYR A 92 -3.97 -12.06 1.55
CA TYR A 92 -2.92 -13.06 1.31
C TYR A 92 -2.80 -13.41 -0.18
N PRO A 93 -2.40 -12.44 -1.03
CA PRO A 93 -2.28 -12.66 -2.47
C PRO A 93 -1.15 -13.64 -2.79
N ASN A 94 -1.51 -14.71 -3.50
CA ASN A 94 -0.59 -15.70 -4.05
C ASN A 94 -1.19 -16.34 -5.31
N GLN A 95 -0.48 -17.28 -5.94
CA GLN A 95 -0.94 -17.93 -7.16
C GLN A 95 -2.26 -18.70 -6.97
N ASN A 96 -2.42 -19.42 -5.85
CA ASN A 96 -3.64 -20.15 -5.55
C ASN A 96 -4.83 -19.21 -5.28
N SER A 97 -4.58 -18.12 -4.54
CA SER A 97 -5.59 -17.06 -4.31
C SER A 97 -6.02 -16.43 -5.64
N LEU A 98 -5.08 -16.15 -6.55
CA LEU A 98 -5.39 -15.58 -7.86
C LEU A 98 -6.26 -16.51 -8.70
N VAL A 99 -5.98 -17.83 -8.69
CA VAL A 99 -6.79 -18.83 -9.40
C VAL A 99 -8.20 -18.90 -8.82
N ALA A 100 -8.34 -18.90 -7.49
CA ALA A 100 -9.64 -18.88 -6.81
C ALA A 100 -10.44 -17.64 -7.21
N VAL A 101 -9.84 -16.46 -7.13
CA VAL A 101 -10.46 -15.18 -7.55
C VAL A 101 -10.91 -15.26 -9.01
N ALA A 102 -10.02 -15.64 -9.92
CA ALA A 102 -10.34 -15.67 -11.36
C ALA A 102 -11.51 -16.62 -11.72
N ARG A 103 -11.67 -17.72 -10.98
CA ARG A 103 -12.78 -18.67 -11.19
C ARG A 103 -14.08 -18.13 -10.63
N THR A 104 -14.05 -17.57 -9.41
CA THR A 104 -15.24 -17.11 -8.68
C THR A 104 -15.82 -15.80 -9.22
N LEU A 105 -15.06 -15.03 -10.04
CA LEU A 105 -15.62 -13.91 -10.82
C LEU A 105 -16.71 -14.33 -11.82
N ARG A 106 -16.89 -15.62 -12.07
CA ARG A 106 -17.94 -16.18 -12.95
C ARG A 106 -18.96 -17.00 -12.17
N ASP A 107 -19.00 -16.91 -10.87
CA ASP A 107 -19.92 -17.65 -10.02
C ASP A 107 -21.38 -17.24 -10.30
N GLU A 108 -22.33 -18.16 -10.13
CA GLU A 108 -23.75 -17.88 -10.29
C GLU A 108 -24.24 -16.87 -9.27
N SER A 109 -23.70 -16.91 -8.04
CA SER A 109 -24.04 -15.98 -6.95
C SER A 109 -23.36 -14.62 -7.14
N ALA A 110 -24.16 -13.56 -7.20
CA ALA A 110 -23.66 -12.18 -7.22
C ALA A 110 -22.81 -11.86 -5.98
N LEU A 111 -23.18 -12.41 -4.80
CA LEU A 111 -22.43 -12.24 -3.56
C LEU A 111 -21.00 -12.78 -3.67
N VAL A 112 -20.81 -13.93 -4.31
CA VAL A 112 -19.49 -14.54 -4.53
C VAL A 112 -18.70 -13.73 -5.56
N ARG A 113 -19.34 -13.29 -6.65
CA ARG A 113 -18.67 -12.43 -7.65
C ARG A 113 -18.22 -11.10 -7.05
N GLU A 114 -19.05 -10.46 -6.21
CA GLU A 114 -18.68 -9.23 -5.52
C GLU A 114 -17.50 -9.44 -4.57
N ALA A 115 -17.51 -10.51 -3.77
CA ALA A 115 -16.40 -10.85 -2.89
C ALA A 115 -15.10 -11.17 -3.67
N ALA A 116 -15.22 -11.77 -4.87
CA ALA A 116 -14.08 -12.01 -5.75
C ALA A 116 -13.48 -10.70 -6.30
N VAL A 117 -14.31 -9.68 -6.56
CA VAL A 117 -13.82 -8.33 -6.91
C VAL A 117 -13.01 -7.74 -5.76
N VAL A 118 -13.48 -7.86 -4.52
CA VAL A 118 -12.72 -7.43 -3.32
C VAL A 118 -11.40 -8.20 -3.21
N ALA A 119 -11.43 -9.50 -3.40
CA ALA A 119 -10.23 -10.35 -3.33
C ALA A 119 -9.22 -10.08 -4.47
N ALA A 120 -9.64 -9.40 -5.53
CA ALA A 120 -8.75 -8.97 -6.61
C ALA A 120 -7.92 -7.72 -6.27
N ASP A 121 -8.24 -7.01 -5.21
CA ASP A 121 -7.65 -5.71 -4.81
C ASP A 121 -6.11 -5.68 -4.75
N PRO A 122 -5.41 -6.67 -4.17
CA PRO A 122 -3.96 -6.63 -4.02
C PRO A 122 -3.17 -6.85 -5.32
N TYR A 123 -3.84 -7.23 -6.42
CA TYR A 123 -3.15 -7.49 -7.69
C TYR A 123 -2.93 -6.21 -8.49
N GLN A 124 -1.88 -6.21 -9.32
CA GLN A 124 -1.54 -5.08 -10.18
C GLN A 124 -2.67 -4.70 -11.13
N PHE A 125 -2.80 -3.41 -11.47
CA PHE A 125 -3.86 -2.86 -12.30
C PHE A 125 -4.08 -3.65 -13.61
N ALA A 126 -3.03 -4.01 -14.32
CA ALA A 126 -3.14 -4.76 -15.58
C ALA A 126 -3.83 -6.12 -15.39
N HIS A 127 -3.58 -6.80 -14.27
CA HIS A 127 -4.25 -8.07 -13.93
C HIS A 127 -5.70 -7.80 -13.50
N ARG A 128 -5.93 -6.82 -12.63
CA ARG A 128 -7.28 -6.43 -12.20
C ARG A 128 -8.15 -6.02 -13.38
N TRP A 129 -7.63 -5.20 -14.28
CA TRP A 129 -8.36 -4.80 -15.48
C TRP A 129 -8.83 -6.02 -16.30
N ARG A 130 -7.92 -6.95 -16.60
CA ARG A 130 -8.25 -8.16 -17.37
C ARG A 130 -9.30 -9.02 -16.69
N LEU A 131 -9.28 -9.12 -15.36
CA LEU A 131 -10.20 -9.92 -14.58
C LEU A 131 -11.56 -9.22 -14.37
N LEU A 132 -11.56 -7.94 -14.09
CA LEU A 132 -12.74 -7.21 -13.60
C LEU A 132 -13.48 -6.43 -14.70
N SER A 133 -12.83 -6.07 -15.81
CA SER A 133 -13.50 -5.30 -16.88
C SER A 133 -14.75 -5.99 -17.45
N PRO A 134 -14.85 -7.34 -17.55
CA PRO A 134 -16.12 -7.97 -17.95
C PRO A 134 -17.26 -7.72 -16.96
N LEU A 135 -16.96 -7.51 -15.68
CA LEU A 135 -17.96 -7.27 -14.64
C LEU A 135 -18.49 -5.83 -14.61
N LEU A 136 -17.94 -4.94 -15.41
CA LEU A 136 -18.51 -3.60 -15.63
C LEU A 136 -19.91 -3.68 -16.27
N ALA A 137 -20.24 -4.79 -16.92
CA ALA A 137 -21.56 -5.09 -17.50
C ALA A 137 -22.27 -6.25 -16.79
N ASP A 138 -21.90 -6.59 -15.55
CA ASP A 138 -22.55 -7.66 -14.79
C ASP A 138 -24.04 -7.40 -14.59
N SER A 139 -24.86 -8.45 -14.53
CA SER A 139 -26.30 -8.35 -14.32
C SER A 139 -26.65 -7.74 -12.94
N SER A 140 -25.81 -8.00 -11.89
CA SER A 140 -25.98 -7.39 -10.56
C SER A 140 -25.37 -5.99 -10.51
N ALA A 141 -26.15 -5.02 -10.06
CA ALA A 141 -25.69 -3.65 -9.85
C ALA A 141 -24.59 -3.57 -8.76
N GLU A 142 -24.63 -4.43 -7.74
CA GLU A 142 -23.65 -4.53 -6.67
C GLU A 142 -22.29 -4.93 -7.25
N VAL A 143 -22.25 -5.95 -8.10
CA VAL A 143 -21.02 -6.43 -8.75
C VAL A 143 -20.46 -5.37 -9.70
N ARG A 144 -21.32 -4.72 -10.52
CA ARG A 144 -20.88 -3.62 -11.40
C ARG A 144 -20.25 -2.48 -10.59
N ARG A 145 -20.89 -2.06 -9.49
CA ARG A 145 -20.36 -1.01 -8.62
C ARG A 145 -19.03 -1.40 -7.99
N ALA A 146 -18.93 -2.61 -7.45
CA ALA A 146 -17.69 -3.10 -6.86
C ALA A 146 -16.55 -3.12 -7.89
N ALA A 147 -16.78 -3.67 -9.09
CA ALA A 147 -15.80 -3.72 -10.17
C ALA A 147 -15.36 -2.31 -10.63
N THR A 148 -16.33 -1.41 -10.77
CA THR A 148 -16.06 -0.02 -11.17
C THR A 148 -15.22 0.70 -10.14
N LEU A 149 -15.57 0.62 -8.85
CA LEU A 149 -14.82 1.25 -7.76
C LEU A 149 -13.41 0.68 -7.62
N ASN A 150 -13.26 -0.64 -7.77
CA ASN A 150 -11.95 -1.28 -7.74
C ASN A 150 -11.04 -0.74 -8.85
N LEU A 151 -11.55 -0.64 -10.08
CA LEU A 151 -10.78 -0.18 -11.24
C LEU A 151 -10.56 1.35 -11.24
N ALA A 152 -11.53 2.13 -10.76
CA ALA A 152 -11.48 3.60 -10.76
C ALA A 152 -10.28 4.19 -10.00
N ARG A 153 -9.73 3.45 -9.04
CA ARG A 153 -8.52 3.87 -8.29
C ARG A 153 -7.31 4.10 -9.20
N ASP A 154 -7.23 3.40 -10.32
CA ASP A 154 -6.16 3.53 -11.31
C ASP A 154 -6.59 4.34 -12.55
N TYR A 155 -7.64 5.16 -12.44
CA TYR A 155 -8.16 5.98 -13.53
C TYR A 155 -7.06 6.76 -14.26
N GLY A 156 -6.09 7.29 -13.51
CA GLY A 156 -4.96 8.04 -14.06
C GLY A 156 -3.97 7.22 -14.90
N ALA A 157 -3.99 5.90 -14.80
CA ALA A 157 -3.14 4.97 -15.56
C ALA A 157 -3.87 4.31 -16.73
N MET A 158 -5.16 4.61 -16.92
CA MET A 158 -5.98 4.01 -17.98
C MET A 158 -5.67 4.59 -19.35
N ASN A 159 -5.68 3.75 -20.37
CA ASN A 159 -5.67 4.18 -21.76
C ASN A 159 -7.09 4.58 -22.24
N GLU A 160 -7.19 5.18 -23.44
CA GLU A 160 -8.46 5.68 -23.99
C GLU A 160 -9.55 4.61 -24.09
N GLY A 161 -9.22 3.39 -24.48
CA GLY A 161 -10.19 2.27 -24.55
C GLY A 161 -10.73 1.90 -23.18
N GLN A 162 -9.87 1.91 -22.14
CA GLN A 162 -10.25 1.66 -20.76
C GLN A 162 -11.11 2.79 -20.19
N LEU A 163 -10.75 4.03 -20.46
CA LEU A 163 -11.54 5.21 -20.07
C LEU A 163 -12.93 5.20 -20.71
N SER A 164 -13.02 4.83 -21.99
CA SER A 164 -14.30 4.66 -22.67
C SER A 164 -15.14 3.56 -22.04
N ALA A 165 -14.53 2.40 -21.75
CA ALA A 165 -15.24 1.24 -21.18
C ALA A 165 -15.78 1.51 -19.76
N ILE A 166 -15.05 2.25 -18.93
CA ILE A 166 -15.44 2.52 -17.54
C ILE A 166 -16.40 3.72 -17.42
N GLY A 167 -16.54 4.56 -18.45
CA GLY A 167 -17.27 5.84 -18.38
C GLY A 167 -18.71 5.73 -17.92
N GLN A 168 -19.51 4.84 -18.54
CA GLN A 168 -20.91 4.62 -18.14
C GLN A 168 -21.01 3.99 -16.73
N PRO A 169 -20.26 2.92 -16.39
CA PRO A 169 -20.22 2.40 -15.02
C PRO A 169 -19.85 3.44 -13.96
N LEU A 170 -18.91 4.34 -14.24
CA LEU A 170 -18.54 5.44 -13.33
C LEU A 170 -19.71 6.40 -13.11
N ALA A 171 -20.47 6.73 -14.15
CA ALA A 171 -21.66 7.58 -14.02
C ALA A 171 -22.72 6.90 -13.14
N GLU A 172 -22.98 5.59 -13.34
CA GLU A 172 -23.91 4.81 -12.51
C GLU A 172 -23.48 4.81 -11.03
N VAL A 173 -22.20 4.58 -10.74
CA VAL A 173 -21.67 4.59 -9.37
C VAL A 173 -21.76 5.99 -8.76
N SER A 174 -21.39 7.03 -9.49
CA SER A 174 -21.44 8.41 -9.01
C SER A 174 -22.86 8.83 -8.67
N GLU A 175 -23.85 8.49 -9.51
CA GLU A 175 -25.26 8.76 -9.27
C GLU A 175 -25.78 7.98 -8.05
N TYR A 176 -25.39 6.71 -7.90
CA TYR A 176 -25.74 5.90 -6.73
C TYR A 176 -25.21 6.53 -5.44
N LEU A 177 -23.92 6.89 -5.41
CA LEU A 177 -23.26 7.45 -4.23
C LEU A 177 -23.82 8.84 -3.86
N ALA A 178 -24.17 9.67 -4.86
CA ALA A 178 -24.75 10.99 -4.62
C ALA A 178 -26.10 10.97 -3.87
N ARG A 179 -26.80 9.84 -3.91
CA ARG A 179 -28.06 9.65 -3.16
C ARG A 179 -27.87 9.13 -1.74
N GLN A 180 -26.64 8.72 -1.39
CA GLN A 180 -26.36 8.12 -0.08
C GLN A 180 -26.18 9.21 0.98
N LYS A 181 -26.72 8.94 2.17
CA LYS A 181 -26.58 9.81 3.35
C LYS A 181 -25.60 9.24 4.37
N ASP A 182 -25.21 7.98 4.20
CA ASP A 182 -24.23 7.33 5.03
C ASP A 182 -22.84 7.97 4.87
N PRO A 183 -22.18 8.37 5.95
CA PRO A 183 -20.89 9.04 5.89
C PRO A 183 -19.77 8.27 5.18
N ALA A 184 -19.76 6.94 5.30
CA ALA A 184 -18.78 6.11 4.60
C ALA A 184 -19.01 6.14 3.07
N GLN A 185 -20.27 6.16 2.63
CA GLN A 185 -20.60 6.29 1.20
C GLN A 185 -20.31 7.70 0.67
N GLN A 186 -20.48 8.73 1.49
CA GLN A 186 -20.10 10.10 1.13
C GLN A 186 -18.57 10.25 1.02
N LEU A 187 -17.81 9.60 1.90
CA LEU A 187 -16.35 9.55 1.79
C LEU A 187 -15.93 8.82 0.51
N LEU A 188 -16.57 7.70 0.18
CA LEU A 188 -16.33 6.97 -1.06
C LEU A 188 -16.64 7.82 -2.30
N GLN A 189 -17.68 8.67 -2.24
CA GLN A 189 -17.99 9.64 -3.31
C GLN A 189 -16.87 10.68 -3.46
N ALA A 190 -16.33 11.20 -2.37
CA ALA A 190 -15.19 12.13 -2.39
C ALA A 190 -13.93 11.46 -2.97
N ASP A 191 -13.66 10.21 -2.58
CA ASP A 191 -12.58 9.40 -3.14
C ASP A 191 -12.77 9.15 -4.64
N LEU A 192 -13.98 8.83 -5.10
CA LEU A 192 -14.29 8.64 -6.51
C LEU A 192 -14.02 9.92 -7.31
N TYR A 193 -14.41 11.10 -6.80
CA TYR A 193 -14.08 12.37 -7.44
C TYR A 193 -12.57 12.57 -7.53
N ARG A 194 -11.81 12.26 -6.46
CA ARG A 194 -10.35 12.36 -6.44
C ARG A 194 -9.70 11.40 -7.44
N TRP A 195 -10.10 10.13 -7.49
CA TRP A 195 -9.55 9.14 -8.43
C TRP A 195 -9.81 9.55 -9.88
N THR A 196 -11.00 10.10 -10.17
CA THR A 196 -11.41 10.56 -11.51
C THR A 196 -10.96 11.99 -11.82
N ARG A 197 -10.07 12.58 -11.01
CA ARG A 197 -9.47 13.91 -11.18
C ARG A 197 -10.48 15.07 -11.18
N GLN A 198 -11.65 14.88 -10.55
CA GLN A 198 -12.61 15.95 -10.31
C GLN A 198 -12.25 16.70 -9.02
N TRP A 199 -11.08 17.36 -9.03
CA TRP A 199 -10.37 17.86 -7.85
C TRP A 199 -11.21 18.78 -6.96
N ASP A 200 -11.92 19.73 -7.58
CA ASP A 200 -12.73 20.72 -6.83
C ASP A 200 -13.94 20.05 -6.13
N LYS A 201 -14.57 19.08 -6.80
CA LYS A 201 -15.66 18.31 -6.18
C LYS A 201 -15.16 17.44 -5.05
N ALA A 202 -13.99 16.80 -5.23
CA ALA A 202 -13.37 16.03 -4.18
C ALA A 202 -13.04 16.91 -2.97
N GLN A 203 -12.41 18.07 -3.19
CA GLN A 203 -12.06 19.01 -2.13
C GLN A 203 -13.30 19.45 -1.35
N ALA A 204 -14.32 19.95 -2.04
CA ALA A 204 -15.57 20.41 -1.40
C ALA A 204 -16.24 19.28 -0.58
N SER A 205 -16.24 18.04 -1.11
CA SER A 205 -16.82 16.89 -0.40
C SER A 205 -16.04 16.53 0.86
N TYR A 206 -14.70 16.48 0.80
CA TYR A 206 -13.88 16.23 1.99
C TYR A 206 -14.00 17.34 3.03
N GLU A 207 -14.01 18.62 2.63
CA GLU A 207 -14.16 19.75 3.54
C GLU A 207 -15.51 19.72 4.27
N GLN A 208 -16.58 19.36 3.57
CA GLN A 208 -17.89 19.15 4.18
C GLN A 208 -17.86 17.98 5.19
N LEU A 209 -17.21 16.87 4.84
CA LEU A 209 -17.08 15.72 5.73
C LEU A 209 -16.25 16.06 6.97
N LEU A 210 -15.15 16.83 6.86
CA LEU A 210 -14.35 17.28 7.99
C LEU A 210 -15.14 18.12 8.99
N THR A 211 -16.12 18.91 8.54
CA THR A 211 -16.98 19.68 9.42
C THR A 211 -17.82 18.78 10.34
N ASN A 212 -18.21 17.61 9.86
CA ASN A 212 -19.09 16.69 10.59
C ASN A 212 -18.30 15.57 11.32
N GLN A 213 -17.12 15.22 10.84
CA GLN A 213 -16.30 14.08 11.31
C GLN A 213 -14.81 14.48 11.37
N PRO A 214 -14.41 15.45 12.18
CA PRO A 214 -13.02 15.89 12.27
C PRO A 214 -12.09 14.81 12.87
N ASP A 215 -12.64 13.81 13.54
CA ASP A 215 -11.96 12.68 14.15
C ASP A 215 -11.74 11.49 13.21
N ASN A 216 -12.23 11.58 11.97
CA ASN A 216 -12.00 10.53 10.96
C ASN A 216 -10.71 10.80 10.17
N PRO A 217 -9.62 10.02 10.41
CA PRO A 217 -8.34 10.24 9.75
C PRO A 217 -8.37 10.05 8.23
N LEU A 218 -9.29 9.22 7.71
CA LEU A 218 -9.39 8.94 6.27
C LEU A 218 -9.78 10.19 5.48
N ILE A 219 -10.55 11.10 6.08
CA ILE A 219 -10.95 12.34 5.42
C ILE A 219 -9.73 13.29 5.29
N TRP A 220 -8.93 13.43 6.35
CA TRP A 220 -7.69 14.21 6.32
C TRP A 220 -6.71 13.67 5.29
N LEU A 221 -6.54 12.35 5.26
CA LEU A 221 -5.67 11.66 4.29
C LEU A 221 -6.17 11.87 2.86
N GLY A 222 -7.47 11.64 2.60
CA GLY A 222 -8.08 11.80 1.27
C GLY A 222 -7.94 13.24 0.74
N LEU A 223 -8.19 14.25 1.59
CA LEU A 223 -8.04 15.66 1.22
C LEU A 223 -6.57 16.03 0.97
N SER A 224 -5.66 15.51 1.81
CA SER A 224 -4.22 15.74 1.59
C SER A 224 -3.74 15.11 0.28
N ASP A 225 -4.22 13.92 -0.06
CA ASP A 225 -3.92 13.25 -1.32
C ASP A 225 -4.48 14.02 -2.51
N ASN A 226 -5.69 14.59 -2.37
CA ASN A 226 -6.30 15.44 -3.39
C ASN A 226 -5.45 16.69 -3.68
N LEU A 227 -4.89 17.33 -2.64
CA LEU A 227 -4.00 18.48 -2.77
C LEU A 227 -2.65 18.08 -3.37
N ARG A 228 -2.05 16.99 -2.90
CA ARG A 228 -0.77 16.47 -3.43
C ARG A 228 -0.85 16.07 -4.91
N ALA A 229 -1.96 15.47 -5.33
CA ALA A 229 -2.19 15.12 -6.73
C ALA A 229 -2.23 16.36 -7.65
N GLN A 230 -2.57 17.52 -7.10
CA GLN A 230 -2.54 18.83 -7.77
C GLN A 230 -1.21 19.57 -7.59
N GLN A 231 -0.18 18.95 -6.99
CA GLN A 231 1.11 19.57 -6.66
C GLN A 231 1.00 20.73 -5.64
N ARG A 232 -0.11 20.79 -4.89
CA ARG A 232 -0.35 21.78 -3.81
C ARG A 232 0.22 21.26 -2.48
N ASP A 233 1.48 20.86 -2.49
CA ASP A 233 2.13 20.15 -1.37
C ASP A 233 2.22 21.02 -0.10
N ALA A 234 2.40 22.35 -0.22
CA ALA A 234 2.42 23.25 0.92
C ALA A 234 1.05 23.30 1.66
N GLU A 235 -0.03 23.31 0.90
CA GLU A 235 -1.39 23.28 1.45
C GLU A 235 -1.70 21.90 2.09
N ALA A 236 -1.24 20.82 1.44
CA ALA A 236 -1.35 19.48 2.01
C ALA A 236 -0.60 19.37 3.35
N LEU A 237 0.60 19.95 3.46
CA LEU A 237 1.37 19.98 4.71
C LEU A 237 0.64 20.76 5.81
N ALA A 238 0.09 21.93 5.47
CA ALA A 238 -0.70 22.73 6.41
C ALA A 238 -1.95 21.99 6.90
N LEU A 239 -2.63 21.29 6.00
CA LEU A 239 -3.79 20.44 6.30
C LEU A 239 -3.41 19.28 7.23
N LEU A 240 -2.34 18.55 6.92
CA LEU A 240 -1.87 17.43 7.73
C LEU A 240 -1.44 17.87 9.13
N ASN A 241 -0.83 19.06 9.26
CA ASN A 241 -0.53 19.64 10.56
C ASN A 241 -1.81 19.86 11.40
N LYS A 242 -2.89 20.36 10.79
CA LYS A 242 -4.20 20.49 11.48
C LYS A 242 -4.77 19.14 11.86
N GLY A 243 -4.72 18.15 10.96
CA GLY A 243 -5.19 16.79 11.24
C GLY A 243 -4.43 16.13 12.42
N ILE A 244 -3.11 16.33 12.49
CA ILE A 244 -2.28 15.81 13.60
C ILE A 244 -2.61 16.51 14.92
N LEU A 245 -3.00 17.79 14.93
CA LEU A 245 -3.46 18.45 16.16
C LEU A 245 -4.76 17.81 16.69
N VAL A 246 -5.63 17.34 15.82
CA VAL A 246 -6.88 16.65 16.19
C VAL A 246 -6.61 15.18 16.55
N LEU A 247 -5.73 14.52 15.82
CA LEU A 247 -5.45 13.07 15.90
C LEU A 247 -3.94 12.82 16.10
N PRO A 248 -3.34 13.23 17.21
CA PRO A 248 -1.87 13.21 17.38
C PRO A 248 -1.27 11.80 17.39
N GLN A 249 -2.06 10.78 17.72
CA GLN A 249 -1.61 9.38 17.76
C GLN A 249 -1.87 8.61 16.45
N ASN A 250 -2.30 9.29 15.40
CA ASN A 250 -2.55 8.62 14.12
C ASN A 250 -1.27 8.52 13.28
N ALA A 251 -0.67 7.35 13.25
CA ALA A 251 0.57 7.06 12.52
C ALA A 251 0.48 7.40 11.02
N ASN A 252 -0.67 7.17 10.37
CA ASN A 252 -0.85 7.42 8.95
C ASN A 252 -0.84 8.92 8.59
N LEU A 253 -1.31 9.80 9.50
CA LEU A 253 -1.21 11.24 9.30
C LEU A 253 0.25 11.71 9.39
N HIS A 254 1.03 11.20 10.35
CA HIS A 254 2.47 11.47 10.42
C HIS A 254 3.20 10.92 9.18
N TYR A 255 2.88 9.72 8.73
CA TYR A 255 3.41 9.15 7.49
C TYR A 255 3.10 10.04 6.28
N ALA A 256 1.84 10.44 6.08
CA ALA A 256 1.44 11.32 4.98
C ALA A 256 2.15 12.67 5.03
N LYS A 257 2.35 13.24 6.25
CA LYS A 257 3.11 14.46 6.47
C LYS A 257 4.58 14.27 6.08
N ALA A 258 5.24 13.19 6.50
CA ALA A 258 6.62 12.92 6.15
C ALA A 258 6.81 12.81 4.63
N LEU A 259 5.93 12.10 3.92
CA LEU A 259 5.94 12.03 2.46
C LEU A 259 5.76 13.41 1.81
N THR A 260 4.89 14.24 2.34
CA THR A 260 4.66 15.60 1.83
C THR A 260 5.90 16.48 2.06
N GLN A 261 6.58 16.35 3.20
CA GLN A 261 7.84 17.04 3.50
C GLN A 261 8.97 16.60 2.55
N VAL A 262 9.06 15.30 2.20
CA VAL A 262 10.01 14.81 1.17
C VAL A 262 9.76 15.51 -0.17
N ARG A 263 8.51 15.66 -0.60
CA ARG A 263 8.16 16.35 -1.85
C ARG A 263 8.51 17.84 -1.83
N LEU A 264 8.51 18.45 -0.65
CA LEU A 264 8.93 19.84 -0.42
C LEU A 264 10.44 19.99 -0.16
N ASP A 265 11.23 18.92 -0.34
CA ASP A 265 12.68 18.84 -0.06
C ASP A 265 13.06 19.13 1.41
N GLN A 266 12.10 18.98 2.33
CA GLN A 266 12.29 19.14 3.79
C GLN A 266 12.73 17.80 4.41
N LYS A 267 13.92 17.32 4.02
CA LYS A 267 14.38 15.93 4.32
C LYS A 267 14.62 15.69 5.80
N SER A 268 15.17 16.67 6.52
CA SER A 268 15.44 16.56 7.95
C SER A 268 14.15 16.48 8.77
N GLU A 269 13.18 17.33 8.44
CA GLU A 269 11.84 17.32 9.06
C GLU A 269 11.08 16.03 8.73
N ALA A 270 11.20 15.56 7.49
CA ALA A 270 10.59 14.30 7.04
C ALA A 270 11.13 13.11 7.84
N ALA A 271 12.45 13.05 8.12
CA ALA A 271 13.04 11.99 8.91
C ALA A 271 12.51 11.98 10.36
N VAL A 272 12.36 13.16 10.97
CA VAL A 272 11.78 13.29 12.32
C VAL A 272 10.31 12.84 12.31
N THR A 273 9.55 13.29 11.33
CA THR A 273 8.12 12.96 11.24
C THR A 273 7.90 11.47 10.91
N MET A 274 8.77 10.86 10.08
CA MET A 274 8.70 9.43 9.78
C MET A 274 9.07 8.57 10.99
N ALA A 275 10.03 9.01 11.81
CA ALA A 275 10.34 8.33 13.08
C ALA A 275 9.10 8.28 13.99
N GLN A 276 8.38 9.39 14.14
CA GLN A 276 7.12 9.41 14.88
C GLN A 276 6.07 8.47 14.30
N ALA A 277 5.92 8.43 12.97
CA ALA A 277 4.99 7.51 12.31
C ALA A 277 5.35 6.04 12.60
N ALA A 278 6.64 5.70 12.53
CA ALA A 278 7.13 4.34 12.80
C ALA A 278 6.93 3.94 14.27
N GLU A 279 7.22 4.84 15.22
CA GLU A 279 7.01 4.61 16.64
C GLU A 279 5.52 4.40 16.98
N LEU A 280 4.64 5.25 16.44
CA LEU A 280 3.19 5.14 16.65
C LEU A 280 2.60 3.86 16.05
N ALA A 281 3.08 3.43 14.90
CA ALA A 281 2.64 2.20 14.26
C ALA A 281 3.31 0.93 14.83
N GLY A 282 4.41 1.05 15.55
CA GLY A 282 5.16 0.02 16.28
C GLY A 282 5.55 -1.23 15.46
N ASN A 283 4.54 -1.96 15.00
CA ASN A 283 4.68 -3.21 14.25
C ASN A 283 4.60 -3.05 12.71
N ASN A 284 4.61 -1.85 12.19
CA ASN A 284 4.63 -1.60 10.74
C ASN A 284 6.07 -1.59 10.22
N SER A 285 6.54 -2.73 9.71
CA SER A 285 7.89 -2.88 9.16
C SER A 285 8.19 -1.90 8.01
N TYR A 286 7.19 -1.54 7.22
CA TYR A 286 7.35 -0.59 6.12
C TYR A 286 7.67 0.82 6.61
N PHE A 287 7.04 1.29 7.70
CA PHE A 287 7.35 2.60 8.28
C PHE A 287 8.76 2.64 8.87
N TRP A 288 9.19 1.55 9.51
CA TRP A 288 10.57 1.43 9.97
C TRP A 288 11.58 1.41 8.82
N TYR A 289 11.26 0.71 7.73
CA TYR A 289 12.09 0.74 6.51
C TYR A 289 12.23 2.15 5.95
N LEU A 290 11.13 2.89 5.79
CA LEU A 290 11.16 4.27 5.31
C LEU A 290 11.89 5.21 6.25
N ASN A 291 11.76 5.00 7.57
CA ASN A 291 12.54 5.74 8.55
C ASN A 291 14.04 5.49 8.34
N GLY A 292 14.46 4.26 8.13
CA GLY A 292 15.85 3.93 7.80
C GLY A 292 16.35 4.67 6.57
N VAL A 293 15.56 4.70 5.50
CA VAL A 293 15.89 5.43 4.26
C VAL A 293 16.09 6.93 4.49
N LEU A 294 15.21 7.55 5.28
CA LEU A 294 15.29 8.99 5.55
C LEU A 294 16.37 9.36 6.57
N GLN A 295 16.68 8.46 7.51
CA GLN A 295 17.72 8.67 8.50
C GLN A 295 19.12 8.48 7.95
N GLU A 296 19.33 7.66 6.92
CA GLU A 296 20.66 7.29 6.43
C GLU A 296 21.57 8.49 6.12
N PRO A 297 21.11 9.56 5.45
CA PRO A 297 21.97 10.72 5.21
C PRO A 297 22.19 11.62 6.44
N LEU A 298 21.48 11.40 7.55
CA LEU A 298 21.48 12.25 8.74
C LEU A 298 22.14 11.56 9.93
N ASP A 299 21.78 10.31 10.17
CA ASP A 299 22.22 9.52 11.31
C ASP A 299 22.23 8.03 10.92
N LEU A 300 23.44 7.56 10.61
CA LEU A 300 23.66 6.20 10.13
C LEU A 300 23.27 5.13 11.18
N GLU A 301 23.49 5.40 12.47
CA GLU A 301 23.13 4.43 13.51
C GLU A 301 21.63 4.26 13.64
N LYS A 302 20.86 5.37 13.60
CA LYS A 302 19.41 5.32 13.57
C LYS A 302 18.87 4.64 12.31
N ALA A 303 19.50 4.88 11.15
CA ALA A 303 19.14 4.22 9.92
C ALA A 303 19.32 2.69 10.01
N ILE A 304 20.48 2.24 10.47
CA ILE A 304 20.76 0.81 10.68
C ILE A 304 19.75 0.20 11.66
N GLY A 305 19.53 0.82 12.81
CA GLY A 305 18.56 0.35 13.80
C GLY A 305 17.15 0.23 13.24
N SER A 306 16.75 1.15 12.37
CA SER A 306 15.43 1.15 11.71
C SER A 306 15.29 0.01 10.70
N PHE A 307 16.30 -0.25 9.87
CA PHE A 307 16.29 -1.39 8.95
C PHE A 307 16.33 -2.74 9.69
N GLU A 308 17.15 -2.87 10.74
CA GLU A 308 17.17 -4.06 11.58
C GLU A 308 15.80 -4.34 12.23
N LEU A 309 15.13 -3.28 12.68
CA LEU A 309 13.80 -3.38 13.30
C LEU A 309 12.74 -3.75 12.25
N ALA A 310 12.79 -3.16 11.06
CA ALA A 310 11.91 -3.51 9.95
C ALA A 310 12.01 -5.02 9.61
N TYR A 311 13.24 -5.55 9.52
CA TYR A 311 13.46 -6.97 9.31
C TYR A 311 12.97 -7.83 10.47
N ARG A 312 13.24 -7.44 11.71
CA ARG A 312 12.79 -8.18 12.90
C ARG A 312 11.27 -8.31 12.97
N ILE A 313 10.53 -7.27 12.53
CA ILE A 313 9.08 -7.27 12.51
C ILE A 313 8.53 -8.16 11.39
N SER A 314 9.09 -8.07 10.19
CA SER A 314 8.52 -8.73 9.00
C SER A 314 9.08 -10.14 8.77
N GLY A 315 10.35 -10.39 9.12
CA GLY A 315 11.09 -11.58 8.69
C GLY A 315 11.28 -11.68 7.16
N ALA A 316 10.91 -10.64 6.41
CA ALA A 316 10.87 -10.69 4.95
C ALA A 316 12.28 -10.59 4.34
N PRO A 317 12.59 -11.38 3.28
CA PRO A 317 13.89 -11.33 2.60
C PRO A 317 14.26 -9.95 2.08
N GLU A 318 13.27 -9.16 1.63
CA GLU A 318 13.46 -7.81 1.13
C GLU A 318 13.96 -6.85 2.22
N GLN A 319 13.49 -7.05 3.45
CA GLN A 319 13.95 -6.26 4.59
C GLN A 319 15.38 -6.67 5.00
N LEU A 320 15.70 -7.97 4.96
CA LEU A 320 17.05 -8.44 5.20
C LEU A 320 18.03 -7.94 4.12
N TYR A 321 17.57 -7.88 2.86
CA TYR A 321 18.36 -7.26 1.79
C TYR A 321 18.72 -5.81 2.13
N ALA A 322 17.76 -5.00 2.60
CA ALA A 322 18.01 -3.62 2.98
C ALA A 322 19.02 -3.48 4.12
N VAL A 323 18.96 -4.38 5.12
CA VAL A 323 19.96 -4.45 6.20
C VAL A 323 21.35 -4.78 5.65
N CYS A 324 21.46 -5.79 4.78
CA CYS A 324 22.74 -6.18 4.20
C CYS A 324 23.32 -5.07 3.28
N ASP A 325 22.46 -4.39 2.51
CA ASP A 325 22.86 -3.30 1.61
C ASP A 325 23.43 -2.11 2.39
N ILE A 326 22.77 -1.66 3.47
CA ILE A 326 23.31 -0.57 4.28
C ILE A 326 24.61 -0.97 4.98
N TYR A 327 24.74 -2.21 5.47
CA TYR A 327 25.97 -2.71 6.05
C TYR A 327 27.13 -2.72 5.05
N LEU A 328 26.89 -3.14 3.81
CA LEU A 328 27.91 -3.14 2.75
C LEU A 328 28.29 -1.72 2.33
N ARG A 329 27.33 -0.82 2.21
CA ARG A 329 27.59 0.56 1.80
C ARG A 329 28.39 1.34 2.82
N HIS A 330 28.29 0.99 4.11
CA HIS A 330 28.95 1.70 5.20
C HIS A 330 30.02 0.85 5.91
N ASP A 331 30.54 -0.21 5.26
CA ASP A 331 31.62 -1.08 5.75
C ASP A 331 31.38 -1.62 7.17
N ASN A 332 30.11 -1.94 7.48
CA ASN A 332 29.74 -2.47 8.78
C ASN A 332 30.30 -3.89 8.97
N PRO A 333 30.92 -4.21 10.14
CA PRO A 333 31.51 -5.53 10.39
C PRO A 333 30.51 -6.69 10.33
N LYS A 334 29.20 -6.42 10.49
CA LYS A 334 28.14 -7.43 10.38
C LYS A 334 27.82 -7.80 8.92
N SER A 335 28.39 -7.14 7.91
CA SER A 335 28.03 -7.33 6.50
C SER A 335 28.19 -8.78 6.02
N ASN A 336 29.29 -9.46 6.36
CA ASN A 336 29.52 -10.85 5.94
C ASN A 336 28.52 -11.84 6.58
N ALA A 337 28.17 -11.65 7.85
CA ALA A 337 27.17 -12.46 8.54
C ALA A 337 25.78 -12.25 7.93
N CYS A 338 25.42 -10.98 7.64
CA CYS A 338 24.16 -10.64 7.00
C CYS A 338 24.03 -11.30 5.61
N MET A 339 25.08 -11.23 4.79
CA MET A 339 25.11 -11.87 3.47
C MET A 339 24.97 -13.39 3.54
N SER A 340 25.55 -14.02 4.57
CA SER A 340 25.39 -15.47 4.81
C SER A 340 23.94 -15.82 5.16
N GLU A 341 23.26 -15.03 5.98
CA GLU A 341 21.85 -15.25 6.32
C GLU A 341 20.93 -15.01 5.11
N LEU A 342 21.17 -13.91 4.36
CA LEU A 342 20.40 -13.62 3.15
C LEU A 342 20.55 -14.75 2.12
N GLY A 343 21.72 -15.36 2.00
CA GLY A 343 22.00 -16.47 1.08
C GLY A 343 21.24 -17.75 1.38
N LYS A 344 20.67 -17.89 2.58
CA LYS A 344 19.83 -19.04 2.94
C LYS A 344 18.39 -18.92 2.41
N ILE A 345 17.94 -17.69 2.13
CA ILE A 345 16.52 -17.39 1.85
C ILE A 345 16.29 -16.62 0.55
N ALA A 346 17.31 -16.00 -0.01
CA ALA A 346 17.23 -15.22 -1.25
C ALA A 346 17.81 -15.99 -2.44
N PRO A 347 17.30 -15.74 -3.68
CA PRO A 347 17.90 -16.26 -4.90
C PRO A 347 19.36 -15.82 -5.09
N PRO A 348 20.23 -16.65 -5.73
CA PRO A 348 21.64 -16.36 -5.94
C PRO A 348 21.91 -15.02 -6.65
N GLU A 349 21.01 -14.59 -7.53
CA GLU A 349 21.10 -13.35 -8.30
C GLU A 349 21.09 -12.12 -7.39
N VAL A 350 20.33 -12.16 -6.30
CA VAL A 350 20.24 -11.09 -5.29
C VAL A 350 21.56 -10.90 -4.58
N LEU A 351 22.24 -12.01 -4.23
CA LEU A 351 23.57 -11.97 -3.63
C LEU A 351 24.62 -11.47 -4.61
N ALA A 352 24.56 -11.89 -5.88
CA ALA A 352 25.45 -11.42 -6.93
C ALA A 352 25.34 -9.91 -7.13
N GLU A 353 24.13 -9.34 -7.07
CA GLU A 353 23.91 -7.90 -7.16
C GLU A 353 24.58 -7.16 -5.99
N LEU A 354 24.34 -7.57 -4.75
CA LEU A 354 24.97 -6.95 -3.57
C LEU A 354 26.50 -7.05 -3.63
N ASN A 355 27.04 -8.19 -4.04
CA ASN A 355 28.48 -8.37 -4.22
C ASN A 355 29.05 -7.46 -5.32
N SER A 356 28.33 -7.24 -6.41
CA SER A 356 28.73 -6.31 -7.47
C SER A 356 28.78 -4.86 -6.98
N LYS A 357 27.83 -4.45 -6.15
CA LYS A 357 27.82 -3.12 -5.48
C LYS A 357 29.04 -2.94 -4.57
N ARG A 358 29.44 -4.00 -3.86
CA ARG A 358 30.66 -4.01 -3.03
C ARG A 358 31.92 -3.85 -3.88
N ALA A 359 32.03 -4.59 -4.98
CA ALA A 359 33.19 -4.55 -5.88
C ALA A 359 33.35 -3.18 -6.56
N SER A 360 32.26 -2.54 -6.99
CA SER A 360 32.29 -1.20 -7.59
C SER A 360 32.75 -0.13 -6.61
N LYS A 361 32.46 -0.26 -5.31
CA LYS A 361 32.93 0.65 -4.27
C LYS A 361 34.45 0.57 -4.08
N THR A 362 35.01 -0.64 -4.13
CA THR A 362 36.46 -0.87 -3.95
C THR A 362 37.31 -0.48 -5.16
N SER A 363 36.68 -0.35 -6.35
CA SER A 363 37.37 0.01 -7.60
C SER A 363 37.42 1.51 -7.89
N THR A 364 36.81 2.36 -7.08
CA THR A 364 36.90 3.82 -7.21
C THR A 364 38.19 4.27 -6.50
N PRO A 365 39.21 4.77 -7.22
CA PRO A 365 40.45 5.24 -6.58
C PRO A 365 40.14 6.43 -5.66
N PRO A 366 40.89 6.59 -4.54
CA PRO A 366 40.71 7.74 -3.68
C PRO A 366 40.97 9.01 -4.49
N VAL A 367 39.99 9.95 -4.44
CA VAL A 367 40.15 11.29 -5.01
C VAL A 367 41.41 11.88 -4.35
N SER A 368 42.48 12.00 -5.11
CA SER A 368 43.72 12.65 -4.64
C SER A 368 43.36 14.08 -4.23
N ALA A 369 43.47 14.38 -2.94
CA ALA A 369 43.45 15.73 -2.43
C ALA A 369 44.61 16.46 -3.11
N GLY A 370 44.26 17.26 -4.14
CA GLY A 370 45.22 18.15 -4.82
C GLY A 370 45.67 19.21 -3.83
N GLN A 371 46.99 19.32 -3.77
CA GLN A 371 47.73 20.37 -3.06
C GLN A 371 47.33 21.78 -3.48
#